data_923f2158a4febadf7a5426eeb000c116
#
_entry.id   923f2158a4febadf7a5426eeb000c116
#
_cell.length_a   1.000
_cell.length_b   1.000
_cell.length_c   1.000
_cell.angle_alpha   90.00
_cell.angle_beta   90.00
_cell.angle_gamma   90.00
#
_symmetry.space_group_name_H-M   'P 1'
#
loop_
_entity.id
_entity.type
_entity.pdbx_description
1 polymer ?
#
loop_
_entity_poly.entity_id
_entity_poly.type
_entity_poly.pdbx_seq_one_letter_code
_entity_poly.pdbx_strand_id
1 'polypeptide(L)'
;AGGRFSLTTLKWNDLSLGAVSGRVRQQARGADFAATHQSALLPGARLAVDGHVALATGETIPRVSLAYRLERAASREDIDLGALKADWAGIRGNGRITAAGRGVYEPGSLQADLRMEISGGRLTIPQKKAGILGFEGAVVFPDLTTLRSAPRQQIAFERTYVGDLAASDGRIEPGGVFFLEQGRFQWCQGTVYLPATRVMPGKDEYDLTLSCDRLKLAPLLEQIGAARAEGGGTVSGRVPIRIRKGQFQVDSGFLYSSPGEGGTIRLRGTDMLTAGIPPGTPQFNQLELARQALKEYDYDWVKLTLATEPREDLLRLKLQLSGRPTHPLPFI
;
A
#
# COMPACT_ATOMS: atom_id res chain seq x y z
N ALA A 1 -22.64 -44.03 -14.15
CA ALA A 1 -22.88 -43.08 -15.25
C ALA A 1 -22.04 -41.82 -15.05
N GLY A 2 -21.73 -41.13 -16.14
CA GLY A 2 -20.99 -39.85 -16.06
C GLY A 2 -21.37 -38.94 -17.23
N GLY A 3 -21.20 -37.62 -17.02
CA GLY A 3 -21.52 -36.62 -18.03
C GLY A 3 -20.45 -35.53 -18.08
N ARG A 4 -20.40 -34.80 -19.20
CA ARG A 4 -19.64 -33.57 -19.38
C ARG A 4 -20.62 -32.41 -19.53
N PHE A 5 -20.22 -31.23 -19.04
CA PHE A 5 -20.98 -30.02 -19.24
C PHE A 5 -20.05 -28.89 -19.66
N SER A 6 -20.59 -27.94 -20.38
CA SER A 6 -19.89 -26.71 -20.75
C SER A 6 -20.90 -25.58 -20.80
N LEU A 7 -20.55 -24.50 -20.11
CA LEU A 7 -21.30 -23.25 -20.13
C LEU A 7 -20.35 -22.18 -20.68
N THR A 8 -20.66 -21.60 -21.80
CA THR A 8 -19.83 -20.58 -22.48
C THR A 8 -19.92 -19.22 -21.77
N THR A 9 -21.02 -18.97 -21.07
CA THR A 9 -21.23 -17.72 -20.33
C THR A 9 -21.95 -18.01 -19.02
N LEU A 10 -21.23 -17.87 -17.92
CA LEU A 10 -21.82 -17.86 -16.57
C LEU A 10 -22.06 -16.40 -16.18
N LYS A 11 -23.27 -16.09 -15.75
CA LYS A 11 -23.62 -14.76 -15.25
C LYS A 11 -24.17 -14.83 -13.84
N TRP A 12 -23.87 -13.81 -13.05
CA TRP A 12 -24.47 -13.56 -11.75
C TRP A 12 -25.05 -12.14 -11.76
N ASN A 13 -26.37 -12.03 -11.75
CA ASN A 13 -27.06 -10.78 -12.10
C ASN A 13 -26.56 -10.30 -13.48
N ASP A 14 -26.14 -9.04 -13.58
CA ASP A 14 -25.61 -8.44 -14.81
C ASP A 14 -24.11 -8.70 -15.02
N LEU A 15 -23.44 -9.36 -14.06
CA LEU A 15 -22.00 -9.59 -14.07
C LEU A 15 -21.66 -10.86 -14.86
N SER A 16 -20.86 -10.74 -15.92
CA SER A 16 -20.34 -11.90 -16.64
C SER A 16 -19.16 -12.49 -15.86
N LEU A 17 -19.31 -13.72 -15.39
CA LEU A 17 -18.25 -14.41 -14.64
C LEU A 17 -17.28 -15.16 -15.54
N GLY A 18 -17.70 -15.54 -16.75
CA GLY A 18 -16.87 -16.26 -17.71
C GLY A 18 -17.41 -17.64 -18.08
N ALA A 19 -16.53 -18.53 -18.53
CA ALA A 19 -16.88 -19.87 -19.03
C ALA A 19 -16.55 -20.95 -17.99
N VAL A 20 -17.40 -21.96 -17.88
CA VAL A 20 -17.19 -23.13 -17.02
C VAL A 20 -17.33 -24.41 -17.84
N SER A 21 -16.42 -25.34 -17.68
CA SER A 21 -16.53 -26.68 -18.23
C SER A 21 -16.18 -27.72 -17.17
N GLY A 22 -16.78 -28.89 -17.25
CA GLY A 22 -16.53 -29.90 -16.27
C GLY A 22 -17.06 -31.25 -16.62
N ARG A 23 -16.85 -32.21 -15.69
CA ARG A 23 -17.34 -33.57 -15.73
C ARG A 23 -17.93 -33.95 -14.37
N VAL A 24 -18.94 -34.77 -14.42
CA VAL A 24 -19.54 -35.41 -13.24
C VAL A 24 -19.52 -36.92 -13.46
N ARG A 25 -19.17 -37.64 -12.41
CA ARG A 25 -19.21 -39.12 -12.37
C ARG A 25 -20.07 -39.54 -11.20
N GLN A 26 -21.12 -40.26 -11.50
CA GLN A 26 -21.99 -40.81 -10.47
C GLN A 26 -21.28 -41.92 -9.71
N GLN A 27 -21.41 -41.95 -8.42
CA GLN A 27 -20.98 -42.97 -7.47
C GLN A 27 -22.21 -43.63 -6.82
N ALA A 28 -21.99 -44.73 -6.09
CA ALA A 28 -23.09 -45.46 -5.45
C ALA A 28 -23.89 -44.63 -4.44
N ARG A 29 -23.23 -43.69 -3.74
CA ARG A 29 -23.84 -42.80 -2.73
C ARG A 29 -23.53 -41.33 -2.94
N GLY A 30 -23.32 -40.92 -4.19
CA GLY A 30 -22.97 -39.57 -4.47
C GLY A 30 -22.51 -39.29 -5.89
N ALA A 31 -21.70 -38.27 -6.06
CA ALA A 31 -21.10 -37.93 -7.33
C ALA A 31 -19.76 -37.22 -7.14
N ASP A 32 -18.76 -37.61 -7.94
CA ASP A 32 -17.54 -36.82 -8.09
C ASP A 32 -17.72 -35.81 -9.20
N PHE A 33 -17.15 -34.63 -9.03
CA PHE A 33 -17.13 -33.61 -10.05
C PHE A 33 -15.74 -32.98 -10.19
N ALA A 34 -15.43 -32.56 -11.41
CA ALA A 34 -14.27 -31.73 -11.69
C ALA A 34 -14.71 -30.63 -12.66
N ALA A 35 -14.39 -29.39 -12.35
CA ALA A 35 -14.73 -28.24 -13.14
C ALA A 35 -13.55 -27.30 -13.32
N THR A 36 -13.53 -26.60 -14.44
CA THR A 36 -12.59 -25.52 -14.71
C THR A 36 -13.39 -24.30 -15.13
N HIS A 37 -13.09 -23.19 -14.48
CA HIS A 37 -13.65 -21.89 -14.79
C HIS A 37 -12.57 -20.95 -15.34
N GLN A 38 -12.86 -20.27 -16.42
CA GLN A 38 -12.07 -19.18 -16.99
C GLN A 38 -12.75 -17.87 -16.68
N SER A 39 -12.10 -17.02 -15.90
CA SER A 39 -12.70 -15.80 -15.42
C SER A 39 -12.75 -14.72 -16.50
N ALA A 40 -13.91 -14.10 -16.68
CA ALA A 40 -14.07 -12.90 -17.49
C ALA A 40 -13.66 -11.63 -16.71
N LEU A 41 -13.77 -11.68 -15.37
CA LEU A 41 -13.44 -10.55 -14.48
C LEU A 41 -11.94 -10.41 -14.24
N LEU A 42 -11.22 -11.53 -14.28
CA LEU A 42 -9.78 -11.59 -14.11
C LEU A 42 -9.17 -12.27 -15.35
N PRO A 43 -8.90 -11.52 -16.42
CA PRO A 43 -8.33 -12.08 -17.63
C PRO A 43 -7.05 -12.89 -17.36
N GLY A 44 -7.01 -14.10 -17.92
CA GLY A 44 -5.92 -15.04 -17.69
C GLY A 44 -6.01 -15.85 -16.40
N ALA A 45 -7.02 -15.64 -15.56
CA ALA A 45 -7.25 -16.45 -14.38
C ALA A 45 -8.04 -17.72 -14.72
N ARG A 46 -7.56 -18.85 -14.20
CA ARG A 46 -8.18 -20.15 -14.31
C ARG A 46 -8.39 -20.74 -12.92
N LEU A 47 -9.63 -21.08 -12.60
CA LEU A 47 -10.00 -21.79 -11.37
C LEU A 47 -10.33 -23.23 -11.71
N ALA A 48 -9.62 -24.17 -11.12
CA ALA A 48 -9.95 -25.59 -11.14
C ALA A 48 -10.58 -25.98 -9.81
N VAL A 49 -11.62 -26.78 -9.86
CA VAL A 49 -12.35 -27.29 -8.68
C VAL A 49 -12.60 -28.77 -8.88
N ASP A 50 -12.19 -29.57 -7.92
CA ASP A 50 -12.49 -31.00 -7.82
C ASP A 50 -13.24 -31.27 -6.53
N GLY A 51 -14.24 -32.14 -6.57
CA GLY A 51 -15.01 -32.40 -5.37
C GLY A 51 -15.88 -33.63 -5.43
N HIS A 52 -16.47 -33.91 -4.29
CA HIS A 52 -17.40 -35.01 -4.06
C HIS A 52 -18.66 -34.52 -3.37
N VAL A 53 -19.80 -34.92 -3.88
CA VAL A 53 -21.11 -34.72 -3.26
C VAL A 53 -21.57 -36.07 -2.69
N ALA A 54 -21.66 -36.17 -1.38
CA ALA A 54 -22.34 -37.28 -0.72
C ALA A 54 -23.83 -36.98 -0.59
N LEU A 55 -24.67 -37.89 -1.10
CA LEU A 55 -26.12 -37.71 -0.99
C LEU A 55 -26.61 -38.23 0.35
N ALA A 56 -27.67 -37.61 0.85
CA ALA A 56 -28.36 -38.04 2.06
C ALA A 56 -28.90 -39.47 1.90
N THR A 57 -28.62 -40.37 2.86
CA THR A 57 -29.20 -41.68 2.94
C THR A 57 -29.61 -41.96 4.38
N GLY A 58 -30.93 -42.06 4.63
CA GLY A 58 -31.45 -42.19 5.99
C GLY A 58 -31.16 -40.97 6.84
N GLU A 59 -30.44 -41.13 7.94
CA GLU A 59 -30.07 -40.04 8.87
C GLU A 59 -28.83 -39.23 8.43
N THR A 60 -28.19 -39.58 7.30
CA THR A 60 -26.97 -38.90 6.84
C THR A 60 -27.30 -37.61 6.13
N ILE A 61 -26.71 -36.49 6.60
CA ILE A 61 -26.86 -35.17 6.03
C ILE A 61 -26.05 -35.07 4.70
N PRO A 62 -26.55 -34.42 3.64
CA PRO A 62 -25.80 -34.24 2.41
C PRO A 62 -24.53 -33.41 2.69
N ARG A 63 -23.38 -33.85 2.13
CA ARG A 63 -22.09 -33.24 2.33
C ARG A 63 -21.41 -32.99 0.99
N VAL A 64 -20.87 -31.79 0.82
CA VAL A 64 -20.02 -31.43 -0.33
C VAL A 64 -18.61 -31.19 0.15
N SER A 65 -17.63 -31.95 -0.33
CA SER A 65 -16.22 -31.67 -0.14
C SER A 65 -15.59 -31.26 -1.45
N LEU A 66 -14.76 -30.23 -1.44
CA LEU A 66 -14.10 -29.74 -2.64
C LEU A 66 -12.67 -29.27 -2.35
N ALA A 67 -11.83 -29.37 -3.36
CA ALA A 67 -10.53 -28.71 -3.43
C ALA A 67 -10.54 -27.74 -4.61
N TYR A 68 -9.92 -26.61 -4.45
CA TYR A 68 -9.87 -25.62 -5.51
C TYR A 68 -8.47 -25.03 -5.66
N ARG A 69 -8.15 -24.67 -6.90
CA ARG A 69 -6.90 -24.01 -7.27
C ARG A 69 -7.16 -22.95 -8.31
N LEU A 70 -6.73 -21.74 -8.01
CA LEU A 70 -6.75 -20.60 -8.92
C LEU A 70 -5.31 -20.31 -9.34
N GLU A 71 -5.12 -20.11 -10.62
CA GLU A 71 -3.85 -19.70 -11.19
C GLU A 71 -4.07 -18.54 -12.16
N ARG A 72 -3.26 -17.51 -12.07
CA ARG A 72 -3.16 -16.42 -13.02
C ARG A 72 -1.70 -16.06 -13.24
N ALA A 73 -1.24 -16.15 -14.48
CA ALA A 73 0.07 -15.61 -14.85
C ALA A 73 0.04 -14.08 -14.94
N ALA A 74 1.17 -13.44 -14.69
CA ALA A 74 1.32 -12.03 -15.01
C ALA A 74 1.10 -11.81 -16.51
N SER A 75 0.43 -10.73 -16.87
CA SER A 75 0.13 -10.35 -18.25
C SER A 75 0.91 -9.09 -18.65
N ARG A 76 0.95 -8.78 -19.95
CA ARG A 76 1.52 -7.51 -20.42
C ARG A 76 0.66 -6.31 -20.03
N GLU A 77 -0.65 -6.49 -19.98
CA GLU A 77 -1.62 -5.46 -19.67
C GLU A 77 -2.09 -5.56 -18.21
N ASP A 78 -2.28 -4.42 -17.59
CA ASP A 78 -2.85 -4.31 -16.27
C ASP A 78 -4.38 -4.47 -16.34
N ILE A 79 -4.94 -5.10 -15.31
CA ILE A 79 -6.38 -5.27 -15.15
C ILE A 79 -6.93 -4.08 -14.38
N ASP A 80 -7.99 -3.46 -14.85
CA ASP A 80 -8.78 -2.50 -14.06
C ASP A 80 -9.61 -3.28 -13.04
N LEU A 81 -9.33 -3.03 -11.75
CA LEU A 81 -9.99 -3.73 -10.65
C LEU A 81 -11.45 -3.28 -10.45
N GLY A 82 -11.88 -2.21 -11.14
CA GLY A 82 -13.27 -1.80 -11.20
C GLY A 82 -14.21 -2.90 -11.73
N ALA A 83 -13.68 -3.81 -12.57
CA ALA A 83 -14.41 -4.99 -13.02
C ALA A 83 -14.77 -5.97 -11.87
N LEU A 84 -13.99 -5.98 -10.79
CA LEU A 84 -14.25 -6.82 -9.60
C LEU A 84 -15.18 -6.11 -8.63
N LYS A 85 -14.98 -4.81 -8.46
CA LYS A 85 -15.77 -3.97 -7.54
C LYS A 85 -15.76 -2.52 -8.06
N ALA A 86 -16.94 -1.93 -8.25
CA ALA A 86 -17.07 -0.58 -8.79
C ALA A 86 -16.25 0.49 -8.03
N ASP A 87 -16.15 0.38 -6.72
CA ASP A 87 -15.36 1.29 -5.87
C ASP A 87 -13.85 1.25 -6.17
N TRP A 88 -13.38 0.22 -6.89
CA TRP A 88 -11.98 0.04 -7.28
C TRP A 88 -11.69 0.49 -8.72
N ALA A 89 -12.64 1.17 -9.35
CA ALA A 89 -12.46 1.73 -10.68
C ALA A 89 -11.25 2.68 -10.73
N GLY A 90 -10.42 2.52 -11.77
CA GLY A 90 -9.18 3.28 -11.92
C GLY A 90 -7.99 2.75 -11.13
N ILE A 91 -8.17 1.72 -10.28
CA ILE A 91 -7.06 0.95 -9.72
C ILE A 91 -6.69 -0.13 -10.74
N ARG A 92 -5.45 -0.13 -11.17
CA ARG A 92 -4.92 -1.12 -12.11
C ARG A 92 -4.01 -2.09 -11.39
N GLY A 93 -4.17 -3.37 -11.65
CA GLY A 93 -3.40 -4.43 -11.01
C GLY A 93 -2.80 -5.42 -11.98
N ASN A 94 -1.66 -5.96 -11.64
CA ASN A 94 -1.02 -7.07 -12.34
C ASN A 94 -0.17 -7.89 -11.36
N GLY A 95 0.26 -9.07 -11.79
CA GLY A 95 1.08 -9.98 -11.03
C GLY A 95 0.71 -11.43 -11.29
N ARG A 96 1.57 -12.32 -10.88
CA ARG A 96 1.26 -13.75 -10.82
C ARG A 96 0.51 -14.03 -9.52
N ILE A 97 -0.61 -14.70 -9.61
CA ILE A 97 -1.43 -15.10 -8.45
C ILE A 97 -1.64 -16.59 -8.52
N THR A 98 -1.37 -17.29 -7.42
CA THR A 98 -1.80 -18.66 -7.19
C THR A 98 -2.60 -18.71 -5.90
N ALA A 99 -3.69 -19.47 -5.91
CA ALA A 99 -4.46 -19.70 -4.70
C ALA A 99 -4.98 -21.13 -4.68
N ALA A 100 -4.96 -21.76 -3.53
CA ALA A 100 -5.46 -23.12 -3.36
C ALA A 100 -6.08 -23.28 -1.97
N GLY A 101 -7.06 -24.17 -1.88
CA GLY A 101 -7.71 -24.47 -0.61
C GLY A 101 -8.67 -25.64 -0.72
N ARG A 102 -9.31 -25.93 0.39
CA ARG A 102 -10.32 -26.97 0.52
C ARG A 102 -11.55 -26.39 1.15
N GLY A 103 -12.70 -26.98 0.85
CA GLY A 103 -13.95 -26.61 1.47
C GLY A 103 -14.82 -27.83 1.77
N VAL A 104 -15.54 -27.76 2.84
CA VAL A 104 -16.57 -28.72 3.21
C VAL A 104 -17.84 -27.94 3.53
N TYR A 105 -18.91 -28.29 2.84
CA TYR A 105 -20.24 -27.74 3.10
C TYR A 105 -21.16 -28.85 3.58
N GLU A 106 -21.82 -28.58 4.68
CA GLU A 106 -22.96 -29.34 5.23
C GLU A 106 -24.08 -28.33 5.50
N PRO A 107 -25.37 -28.74 5.50
CA PRO A 107 -26.47 -27.83 5.80
C PRO A 107 -26.23 -27.06 7.12
N GLY A 108 -26.13 -25.73 7.01
CA GLY A 108 -25.87 -24.84 8.15
C GLY A 108 -24.39 -24.68 8.54
N SER A 109 -23.46 -25.37 7.88
CA SER A 109 -22.02 -25.25 8.17
C SER A 109 -21.18 -25.19 6.88
N LEU A 110 -20.30 -24.20 6.81
CA LEU A 110 -19.27 -24.08 5.77
C LEU A 110 -17.91 -23.98 6.45
N GLN A 111 -17.00 -24.87 6.11
CA GLN A 111 -15.59 -24.82 6.50
C GLN A 111 -14.78 -24.72 5.24
N ALA A 112 -13.92 -23.72 5.15
CA ALA A 112 -13.05 -23.56 3.98
C ALA A 112 -11.76 -22.84 4.38
N ASP A 113 -10.66 -23.28 3.84
CA ASP A 113 -9.34 -22.64 3.97
C ASP A 113 -8.90 -22.07 2.63
N LEU A 114 -7.92 -21.15 2.65
CA LEU A 114 -7.31 -20.58 1.45
C LEU A 114 -5.84 -20.25 1.73
N ARG A 115 -4.96 -20.69 0.84
CA ARG A 115 -3.60 -20.18 0.71
C ARG A 115 -3.49 -19.43 -0.62
N MET A 116 -3.13 -18.17 -0.56
CA MET A 116 -2.91 -17.32 -1.73
C MET A 116 -1.45 -16.85 -1.74
N GLU A 117 -0.82 -16.91 -2.91
CA GLU A 117 0.52 -16.39 -3.14
C GLU A 117 0.47 -15.37 -4.29
N ILE A 118 1.24 -14.31 -4.14
CA ILE A 118 1.41 -13.30 -5.17
C ILE A 118 2.89 -13.03 -5.38
N SER A 119 3.31 -12.88 -6.63
CA SER A 119 4.69 -12.55 -6.99
C SER A 119 4.73 -11.57 -8.16
N GLY A 120 5.71 -10.64 -8.09
CA GLY A 120 5.86 -9.57 -9.07
C GLY A 120 4.61 -8.70 -9.18
N GLY A 121 3.88 -8.54 -8.07
CA GLY A 121 2.64 -7.79 -8.03
C GLY A 121 2.86 -6.31 -8.22
N ARG A 122 1.92 -5.65 -8.89
CA ARG A 122 1.84 -4.19 -8.95
C ARG A 122 0.41 -3.73 -8.87
N LEU A 123 0.20 -2.65 -8.12
CA LEU A 123 -1.05 -1.91 -8.06
C LEU A 123 -0.74 -0.45 -8.37
N THR A 124 -1.51 0.17 -9.25
CA THR A 124 -1.30 1.57 -9.63
C THR A 124 -2.62 2.31 -9.70
N ILE A 125 -2.58 3.60 -9.37
CA ILE A 125 -3.69 4.54 -9.51
C ILE A 125 -3.17 5.70 -10.38
N PRO A 126 -3.22 5.58 -11.73
CA PRO A 126 -2.58 6.52 -12.64
C PRO A 126 -3.01 7.98 -12.43
N GLN A 127 -4.30 8.22 -12.20
CA GLN A 127 -4.85 9.56 -11.98
C GLN A 127 -4.27 10.26 -10.75
N LYS A 128 -3.83 9.48 -9.74
CA LYS A 128 -3.21 10.00 -8.50
C LYS A 128 -1.69 9.89 -8.52
N LYS A 129 -1.11 9.41 -9.62
CA LYS A 129 0.32 9.09 -9.72
C LYS A 129 0.79 8.27 -8.50
N ALA A 130 0.00 7.27 -8.10
CA ALA A 130 0.28 6.46 -6.92
C ALA A 130 0.37 4.98 -7.29
N GLY A 131 1.19 4.23 -6.55
CA GLY A 131 1.31 2.80 -6.78
C GLY A 131 2.19 2.07 -5.79
N ILE A 132 2.07 0.74 -5.83
CA ILE A 132 2.90 -0.23 -5.12
C ILE A 132 3.42 -1.21 -6.17
N LEU A 133 4.72 -1.41 -6.21
CA LEU A 133 5.43 -2.21 -7.21
C LEU A 133 6.23 -3.32 -6.54
N GLY A 134 6.35 -4.46 -7.23
CA GLY A 134 7.15 -5.58 -6.79
C GLY A 134 6.63 -6.20 -5.49
N PHE A 135 5.31 -6.20 -5.27
CA PHE A 135 4.82 -6.84 -4.07
C PHE A 135 4.69 -8.36 -4.24
N GLU A 136 5.12 -9.05 -3.20
CA GLU A 136 5.17 -10.50 -3.15
C GLU A 136 4.93 -11.01 -1.73
N GLY A 137 4.39 -12.20 -1.63
CA GLY A 137 4.13 -12.86 -0.35
C GLY A 137 3.08 -13.95 -0.46
N ALA A 138 2.85 -14.60 0.66
CA ALA A 138 1.80 -15.59 0.82
C ALA A 138 0.88 -15.21 1.97
N VAL A 139 -0.42 -15.42 1.78
CA VAL A 139 -1.44 -15.23 2.82
C VAL A 139 -2.26 -16.50 2.94
N VAL A 140 -2.38 -16.99 4.16
CA VAL A 140 -3.19 -18.16 4.51
C VAL A 140 -4.38 -17.72 5.35
N PHE A 141 -5.54 -18.15 4.93
CA PHE A 141 -6.79 -18.02 5.69
C PHE A 141 -7.19 -19.41 6.17
N PRO A 142 -6.95 -19.75 7.43
CA PRO A 142 -7.34 -21.06 7.97
C PRO A 142 -8.85 -21.31 7.93
N ASP A 143 -9.60 -20.23 7.96
CA ASP A 143 -11.06 -20.22 7.88
C ASP A 143 -11.53 -18.97 7.10
N LEU A 144 -12.04 -19.21 5.89
CA LEU A 144 -12.58 -18.18 5.02
C LEU A 144 -13.86 -17.52 5.56
N THR A 145 -14.58 -18.17 6.47
CA THR A 145 -15.82 -17.61 7.03
C THR A 145 -15.52 -16.42 7.93
N THR A 146 -14.36 -16.42 8.59
CA THR A 146 -13.90 -15.33 9.45
C THR A 146 -13.10 -14.26 8.73
N LEU A 147 -12.58 -14.57 7.54
CA LEU A 147 -11.68 -13.71 6.74
C LEU A 147 -10.44 -13.23 7.53
N ARG A 148 -10.04 -13.98 8.55
CA ARG A 148 -8.81 -13.72 9.31
C ARG A 148 -7.66 -14.51 8.73
N SER A 149 -6.55 -13.83 8.48
CA SER A 149 -5.31 -14.49 8.05
C SER A 149 -4.63 -15.18 9.24
N ALA A 150 -3.82 -16.19 8.96
CA ALA A 150 -2.94 -16.76 9.97
C ALA A 150 -1.95 -15.68 10.47
N PRO A 151 -1.50 -15.73 11.73
CA PRO A 151 -0.61 -14.72 12.29
C PRO A 151 0.80 -14.76 11.64
N ARG A 152 1.55 -13.67 11.76
CA ARG A 152 2.95 -13.52 11.34
C ARG A 152 3.22 -13.75 9.85
N GLN A 153 2.25 -13.48 9.01
CA GLN A 153 2.43 -13.50 7.57
C GLN A 153 2.94 -12.15 7.10
N GLN A 154 3.73 -12.14 6.05
CA GLN A 154 4.31 -10.91 5.52
C GLN A 154 4.11 -10.82 4.01
N ILE A 155 3.75 -9.63 3.56
CA ILE A 155 3.78 -9.22 2.16
C ILE A 155 4.88 -8.16 2.06
N ALA A 156 5.87 -8.42 1.20
CA ALA A 156 6.93 -7.47 0.89
C ALA A 156 6.55 -6.65 -0.35
N PHE A 157 7.15 -5.48 -0.51
CA PHE A 157 7.10 -4.71 -1.75
C PHE A 157 8.42 -3.96 -1.98
N GLU A 158 8.80 -3.83 -3.23
CA GLU A 158 10.05 -3.16 -3.62
C GLU A 158 9.93 -1.64 -3.53
N ARG A 159 8.81 -1.09 -3.99
CA ARG A 159 8.62 0.36 -4.08
C ARG A 159 7.15 0.74 -3.91
N THR A 160 6.92 1.85 -3.21
CA THR A 160 5.64 2.58 -3.23
C THR A 160 5.90 4.04 -3.55
N TYR A 161 4.92 4.70 -4.17
CA TYR A 161 5.04 6.12 -4.51
C TYR A 161 3.67 6.81 -4.51
N VAL A 162 3.69 8.12 -4.23
CA VAL A 162 2.55 9.03 -4.37
C VAL A 162 3.10 10.36 -4.89
N GLY A 163 2.76 10.74 -6.12
CA GLY A 163 3.42 11.87 -6.80
C GLY A 163 4.92 11.63 -6.94
N ASP A 164 5.70 12.57 -6.44
CA ASP A 164 7.16 12.50 -6.43
C ASP A 164 7.73 11.83 -5.17
N LEU A 165 6.89 11.60 -4.16
CA LEU A 165 7.29 10.90 -2.94
C LEU A 165 7.42 9.40 -3.22
N ALA A 166 8.56 8.82 -2.90
CA ALA A 166 8.81 7.40 -3.09
C ALA A 166 9.47 6.77 -1.85
N ALA A 167 9.06 5.54 -1.55
CA ALA A 167 9.63 4.71 -0.51
C ALA A 167 9.93 3.31 -1.05
N SER A 168 10.85 2.59 -0.43
CA SER A 168 11.28 1.25 -0.85
C SER A 168 11.26 0.23 0.27
N ASP A 169 11.52 -1.02 -0.08
CA ASP A 169 11.80 -2.13 0.84
C ASP A 169 10.75 -2.27 1.95
N GLY A 170 9.49 -2.20 1.55
CA GLY A 170 8.39 -2.27 2.49
C GLY A 170 7.95 -3.68 2.82
N ARG A 171 7.41 -3.83 4.03
CA ARG A 171 6.78 -5.05 4.50
C ARG A 171 5.51 -4.70 5.27
N ILE A 172 4.47 -5.46 5.03
CA ILE A 172 3.20 -5.36 5.75
C ILE A 172 2.81 -6.72 6.31
N GLU A 173 2.20 -6.73 7.47
CA GLU A 173 1.67 -7.93 8.12
C GLU A 173 0.14 -7.88 8.07
N PRO A 174 -0.51 -8.65 7.19
CA PRO A 174 -1.95 -8.72 7.14
C PRO A 174 -2.51 -9.51 8.32
N GLY A 175 -3.46 -8.96 9.05
CA GLY A 175 -4.24 -9.64 10.08
C GLY A 175 -5.59 -10.15 9.56
N GLY A 176 -5.83 -10.03 8.26
CA GLY A 176 -7.05 -10.41 7.55
C GLY A 176 -7.20 -9.62 6.26
N VAL A 177 -8.33 -9.81 5.57
CA VAL A 177 -8.58 -9.09 4.29
C VAL A 177 -8.65 -7.58 4.48
N PHE A 178 -9.11 -7.13 5.66
CA PHE A 178 -9.36 -5.73 5.95
C PHE A 178 -8.62 -5.22 7.19
N PHE A 179 -7.57 -5.89 7.60
CA PHE A 179 -6.79 -5.51 8.75
C PHE A 179 -5.29 -5.65 8.46
N LEU A 180 -4.57 -4.57 8.68
CA LEU A 180 -3.12 -4.49 8.68
C LEU A 180 -2.66 -4.49 10.14
N GLU A 181 -1.86 -5.47 10.56
CA GLU A 181 -1.32 -5.51 11.93
C GLU A 181 -0.21 -4.50 12.11
N GLN A 182 0.71 -4.46 11.17
CA GLN A 182 1.78 -3.46 11.12
C GLN A 182 2.35 -3.35 9.70
N GLY A 183 3.03 -2.23 9.44
CA GLY A 183 3.80 -2.03 8.22
C GLY A 183 5.09 -1.29 8.50
N ARG A 184 6.10 -1.49 7.68
CA ARG A 184 7.34 -0.72 7.67
C ARG A 184 7.87 -0.59 6.26
N PHE A 185 8.54 0.52 5.99
CA PHE A 185 9.21 0.76 4.71
C PHE A 185 10.40 1.71 4.89
N GLN A 186 11.30 1.72 3.91
CA GLN A 186 12.42 2.64 3.86
C GLN A 186 12.00 3.94 3.17
N TRP A 187 12.27 5.08 3.81
CA TRP A 187 12.05 6.40 3.26
C TRP A 187 13.19 7.33 3.66
N CYS A 188 13.73 8.07 2.70
CA CYS A 188 14.85 8.98 2.94
C CYS A 188 16.00 8.33 3.73
N GLN A 189 16.36 7.08 3.40
CA GLN A 189 17.40 6.28 4.05
C GLN A 189 17.18 6.02 5.55
N GLY A 190 15.97 6.18 6.04
CA GLY A 190 15.53 5.81 7.37
C GLY A 190 14.33 4.87 7.30
N THR A 191 13.78 4.51 8.45
CA THR A 191 12.65 3.58 8.53
C THR A 191 11.37 4.30 8.95
N VAL A 192 10.27 3.98 8.29
CA VAL A 192 8.93 4.43 8.65
C VAL A 192 8.10 3.24 9.07
N TYR A 193 7.38 3.38 10.17
CA TYR A 193 6.47 2.38 10.72
C TYR A 193 5.03 2.85 10.57
N LEU A 194 4.20 1.96 10.06
CA LEU A 194 2.76 2.12 9.95
C LEU A 194 2.09 1.32 11.06
N PRO A 195 1.22 1.93 11.88
CA PRO A 195 0.54 1.24 12.96
C PRO A 195 -0.55 0.30 12.45
N ALA A 196 -1.04 -0.54 13.35
CA ALA A 196 -2.21 -1.37 13.10
C ALA A 196 -3.38 -0.53 12.56
N THR A 197 -3.94 -0.95 11.43
CA THR A 197 -4.94 -0.17 10.71
C THR A 197 -6.04 -1.08 10.18
N ARG A 198 -7.29 -0.73 10.46
CA ARG A 198 -8.43 -1.38 9.85
C ARG A 198 -8.79 -0.69 8.55
N VAL A 199 -8.66 -1.42 7.44
CA VAL A 199 -9.13 -0.97 6.13
C VAL A 199 -10.58 -1.41 5.97
N MET A 200 -11.52 -0.48 5.87
CA MET A 200 -12.94 -0.79 5.69
C MET A 200 -13.35 -0.45 4.26
N PRO A 201 -13.88 -1.43 3.50
CA PRO A 201 -14.40 -1.16 2.16
C PRO A 201 -15.49 -0.09 2.20
N GLY A 202 -15.41 0.88 1.29
CA GLY A 202 -16.35 2.00 1.22
C GLY A 202 -16.12 3.11 2.26
N LYS A 203 -15.09 3.01 3.10
CA LYS A 203 -14.67 4.11 3.97
C LYS A 203 -13.64 4.96 3.22
N ASP A 204 -13.95 6.24 3.09
CA ASP A 204 -13.11 7.21 2.37
C ASP A 204 -12.17 8.01 3.28
N GLU A 205 -12.24 7.75 4.59
CA GLU A 205 -11.48 8.51 5.57
C GLU A 205 -10.64 7.59 6.47
N TYR A 206 -9.35 7.92 6.60
CA TYR A 206 -8.42 7.24 7.50
C TYR A 206 -7.54 8.27 8.19
N ASP A 207 -7.34 8.09 9.48
CA ASP A 207 -6.35 8.82 10.27
C ASP A 207 -5.25 7.84 10.68
N LEU A 208 -4.02 8.12 10.24
CA LEU A 208 -2.84 7.28 10.46
C LEU A 208 -1.73 8.15 11.05
N THR A 209 -0.93 7.59 11.94
CA THR A 209 0.28 8.26 12.41
C THR A 209 1.49 7.44 12.03
N LEU A 210 2.29 7.95 11.10
CA LEU A 210 3.56 7.34 10.74
C LEU A 210 4.60 7.66 11.82
N SER A 211 5.31 6.65 12.29
CA SER A 211 6.49 6.83 13.16
C SER A 211 7.73 6.74 12.29
N CYS A 212 8.48 7.83 12.24
CA CYS A 212 9.69 7.98 11.43
C CYS A 212 10.93 7.81 12.31
N ASP A 213 11.86 6.96 11.89
CA ASP A 213 13.11 6.70 12.59
C ASP A 213 14.30 6.96 11.68
N ARG A 214 15.16 7.89 12.12
CA ARG A 214 16.43 8.26 11.50
C ARG A 214 16.37 8.55 9.99
N LEU A 215 15.36 9.30 9.55
CA LEU A 215 15.31 9.80 8.18
C LEU A 215 16.46 10.76 7.94
N LYS A 216 17.19 10.61 6.84
CA LYS A 216 18.23 11.56 6.45
C LYS A 216 17.61 12.89 6.06
N LEU A 217 18.12 13.97 6.67
CA LEU A 217 17.56 15.31 6.51
C LEU A 217 17.64 15.82 5.05
N ALA A 218 18.78 15.67 4.39
CA ALA A 218 18.97 16.16 3.04
C ALA A 218 18.04 15.48 2.03
N PRO A 219 17.97 14.13 1.90
CA PRO A 219 17.01 13.45 1.04
C PRO A 219 15.55 13.78 1.38
N LEU A 220 15.23 14.00 2.66
CA LEU A 220 13.88 14.36 3.08
C LEU A 220 13.47 15.73 2.51
N LEU A 221 14.32 16.75 2.66
CA LEU A 221 14.06 18.09 2.13
C LEU A 221 13.93 18.11 0.61
N GLU A 222 14.71 17.28 -0.09
CA GLU A 222 14.59 17.14 -1.54
C GLU A 222 13.29 16.47 -1.97
N GLN A 223 12.91 15.36 -1.34
CA GLN A 223 11.68 14.63 -1.69
C GLN A 223 10.41 15.45 -1.43
N ILE A 224 10.39 16.26 -0.38
CA ILE A 224 9.23 17.13 -0.12
C ILE A 224 9.27 18.43 -0.95
N GLY A 225 10.27 18.59 -1.83
CA GLY A 225 10.37 19.75 -2.73
C GLY A 225 10.77 21.06 -2.04
N ALA A 226 11.28 21.01 -0.80
CA ALA A 226 11.59 22.20 -0.03
C ALA A 226 12.87 22.89 -0.50
N ALA A 227 13.92 22.15 -0.81
CA ALA A 227 15.19 22.64 -1.32
C ALA A 227 16.03 21.48 -1.88
N ARG A 228 17.00 21.79 -2.76
CA ARG A 228 18.11 20.86 -3.02
C ARG A 228 19.04 20.92 -1.81
N ALA A 229 19.21 19.80 -1.14
CA ALA A 229 19.92 19.72 0.12
C ALA A 229 21.04 18.68 0.05
N GLU A 230 22.20 19.05 0.56
CA GLU A 230 23.32 18.13 0.79
C GLU A 230 23.71 18.19 2.27
N GLY A 231 24.29 17.12 2.78
CA GLY A 231 24.81 17.09 4.14
C GLY A 231 24.40 15.87 4.95
N GLY A 232 24.79 15.89 6.20
CA GLY A 232 24.57 14.82 7.16
C GLY A 232 23.46 15.12 8.15
N GLY A 233 23.20 14.13 9.01
CA GLY A 233 22.25 14.21 10.09
C GLY A 233 20.93 13.51 9.80
N THR A 234 20.26 13.15 10.88
CA THR A 234 19.01 12.38 10.84
C THR A 234 17.94 13.04 11.70
N VAL A 235 16.69 12.79 11.32
CA VAL A 235 15.52 13.24 12.07
C VAL A 235 14.57 12.09 12.33
N SER A 236 13.98 12.09 13.50
CA SER A 236 12.99 11.10 13.93
C SER A 236 11.74 11.81 14.46
N GLY A 237 10.59 11.16 14.42
CA GLY A 237 9.37 11.75 14.94
C GLY A 237 8.11 11.11 14.42
N ARG A 238 7.03 11.89 14.37
CA ARG A 238 5.71 11.41 13.98
C ARG A 238 5.10 12.33 12.93
N VAL A 239 4.47 11.69 11.94
CA VAL A 239 3.76 12.37 10.86
C VAL A 239 2.33 11.83 10.81
N PRO A 240 1.37 12.52 11.46
CA PRO A 240 -0.03 12.19 11.33
C PRO A 240 -0.49 12.46 9.90
N ILE A 241 -1.12 11.48 9.28
CA ILE A 241 -1.68 11.55 7.93
C ILE A 241 -3.17 11.33 8.01
N ARG A 242 -3.91 12.22 7.41
CA ARG A 242 -5.35 12.09 7.20
C ARG A 242 -5.60 11.83 5.72
N ILE A 243 -6.29 10.74 5.43
CA ILE A 243 -6.72 10.41 4.07
C ILE A 243 -8.22 10.66 4.01
N ARG A 244 -8.67 11.55 3.12
CA ARG A 244 -10.08 11.82 2.87
C ARG A 244 -10.37 11.85 1.39
N LYS A 245 -11.32 11.03 0.93
CA LYS A 245 -11.69 10.91 -0.48
C LYS A 245 -10.47 10.72 -1.40
N GLY A 246 -9.46 10.01 -0.87
CA GLY A 246 -8.20 9.73 -1.54
C GLY A 246 -7.24 10.93 -1.66
N GLN A 247 -7.45 12.02 -0.94
CA GLN A 247 -6.48 13.10 -0.73
C GLN A 247 -5.70 12.84 0.56
N PHE A 248 -4.40 13.10 0.51
CA PHE A 248 -3.50 12.95 1.66
C PHE A 248 -3.24 14.32 2.27
N GLN A 249 -3.47 14.43 3.56
CA GLN A 249 -3.19 15.63 4.35
C GLN A 249 -2.30 15.27 5.52
N VAL A 250 -1.32 16.09 5.80
CA VAL A 250 -0.47 15.99 6.99
C VAL A 250 -1.06 16.89 8.07
N ASP A 251 -1.32 16.33 9.24
CA ASP A 251 -1.90 17.05 10.35
C ASP A 251 -0.86 17.22 11.47
N SER A 252 -0.17 18.38 11.47
CA SER A 252 0.79 18.78 12.51
C SER A 252 1.89 17.75 12.79
N GLY A 253 2.52 17.22 11.73
CA GLY A 253 3.68 16.34 11.84
C GLY A 253 4.90 17.07 12.38
N PHE A 254 5.74 16.38 13.13
CA PHE A 254 7.03 16.89 13.57
C PHE A 254 8.12 15.84 13.51
N LEU A 255 9.30 16.28 13.10
CA LEU A 255 10.54 15.51 13.08
C LEU A 255 11.64 16.34 13.73
N TYR A 256 12.53 15.71 14.46
CA TYR A 256 13.62 16.39 15.16
C TYR A 256 14.89 15.52 15.16
N SER A 257 16.06 16.15 15.23
CA SER A 257 17.31 15.43 15.43
C SER A 257 17.39 14.91 16.87
N SER A 258 18.01 13.76 17.06
CA SER A 258 18.26 13.25 18.40
C SER A 258 19.17 14.21 19.19
N PRO A 259 18.99 14.35 20.50
CA PRO A 259 19.89 15.15 21.32
C PRO A 259 21.36 14.72 21.17
N GLY A 260 22.25 15.67 20.87
CA GLY A 260 23.66 15.43 20.62
C GLY A 260 24.00 14.94 19.20
N GLU A 261 23.01 14.71 18.36
CA GLU A 261 23.20 14.41 16.94
C GLU A 261 22.98 15.68 16.10
N GLY A 262 24.01 16.51 15.99
CA GLY A 262 24.08 17.61 15.04
C GLY A 262 24.44 17.14 13.63
N GLY A 263 24.65 18.08 12.73
CA GLY A 263 25.09 17.81 11.37
C GLY A 263 25.38 19.06 10.59
N THR A 264 25.88 18.90 9.38
CA THR A 264 26.07 19.99 8.45
C THR A 264 25.02 19.88 7.35
N ILE A 265 24.36 20.99 7.03
CA ILE A 265 23.43 21.09 5.92
C ILE A 265 23.86 22.19 4.95
N ARG A 266 23.76 21.86 3.65
CA ARG A 266 23.96 22.80 2.54
C ARG A 266 22.68 22.86 1.73
N LEU A 267 22.07 24.04 1.67
CA LEU A 267 20.88 24.25 0.87
C LEU A 267 21.23 25.00 -0.42
N ARG A 268 20.77 24.46 -1.56
CA ARG A 268 20.93 25.09 -2.89
C ARG A 268 19.56 25.49 -3.43
N GLY A 269 19.54 26.53 -4.28
CA GLY A 269 18.28 27.03 -4.84
C GLY A 269 17.42 27.79 -3.84
N THR A 270 18.06 28.38 -2.83
CA THR A 270 17.38 29.16 -1.77
C THR A 270 16.94 30.56 -2.22
N ASP A 271 17.11 30.88 -3.51
CA ASP A 271 16.74 32.20 -4.07
C ASP A 271 15.23 32.48 -3.93
N MET A 272 14.41 31.45 -3.85
CA MET A 272 12.98 31.59 -3.58
C MET A 272 12.67 32.18 -2.19
N LEU A 273 13.62 32.15 -1.23
CA LEU A 273 13.41 32.75 0.10
C LEU A 273 13.31 34.29 0.03
N THR A 274 13.98 34.90 -0.96
CA THR A 274 13.97 36.35 -1.19
C THR A 274 13.11 36.75 -2.39
N ALA A 275 12.55 35.78 -3.13
CA ALA A 275 11.74 36.05 -4.31
C ALA A 275 10.52 36.90 -4.00
N GLY A 276 10.31 37.94 -4.79
CA GLY A 276 9.16 38.88 -4.62
C GLY A 276 9.30 39.90 -3.50
N ILE A 277 10.43 39.93 -2.77
CA ILE A 277 10.69 40.93 -1.72
C ILE A 277 11.65 41.99 -2.28
N PRO A 278 11.30 43.28 -2.20
CA PRO A 278 12.16 44.34 -2.72
C PRO A 278 13.52 44.34 -2.02
N PRO A 279 14.64 44.39 -2.78
CA PRO A 279 15.98 44.56 -2.20
C PRO A 279 16.12 45.79 -1.34
N GLY A 280 16.91 45.67 -0.26
CA GLY A 280 17.17 46.79 0.67
C GLY A 280 16.10 47.00 1.74
N THR A 281 15.02 46.24 1.74
CA THR A 281 14.06 46.25 2.86
C THR A 281 14.62 45.47 4.06
N PRO A 282 14.26 45.80 5.31
CA PRO A 282 14.69 45.06 6.49
C PRO A 282 14.35 43.55 6.39
N GLN A 283 13.20 43.22 5.81
CA GLN A 283 12.76 41.83 5.59
C GLN A 283 13.66 41.14 4.57
N PHE A 284 14.00 41.81 3.46
CA PHE A 284 14.92 41.26 2.47
C PHE A 284 16.28 40.96 3.09
N ASN A 285 16.84 41.89 3.84
CA ASN A 285 18.16 41.76 4.48
C ASN A 285 18.19 40.58 5.47
N GLN A 286 17.13 40.39 6.26
CA GLN A 286 17.02 39.27 7.19
C GLN A 286 16.97 37.92 6.43
N LEU A 287 16.17 37.85 5.37
CA LEU A 287 16.06 36.60 4.57
C LEU A 287 17.33 36.34 3.75
N GLU A 288 17.99 37.38 3.25
CA GLU A 288 19.27 37.26 2.55
C GLU A 288 20.37 36.75 3.51
N LEU A 289 20.40 37.24 4.74
CA LEU A 289 21.33 36.74 5.76
C LEU A 289 21.07 35.25 6.06
N ALA A 290 19.79 34.88 6.23
CA ALA A 290 19.40 33.47 6.42
C ALA A 290 19.78 32.62 5.20
N ARG A 291 19.56 33.12 3.99
CA ARG A 291 19.95 32.45 2.73
C ARG A 291 21.46 32.23 2.65
N GLN A 292 22.24 33.20 3.00
CA GLN A 292 23.70 33.08 3.05
C GLN A 292 24.16 32.08 4.10
N ALA A 293 23.57 32.13 5.30
CA ALA A 293 23.89 31.22 6.39
C ALA A 293 23.58 29.74 5.98
N LEU A 294 22.46 29.49 5.32
CA LEU A 294 22.01 28.16 4.92
C LEU A 294 22.77 27.57 3.71
N LYS A 295 23.68 28.32 3.06
CA LYS A 295 24.57 27.77 2.04
C LYS A 295 25.42 26.64 2.60
N GLU A 296 25.89 26.78 3.84
CA GLU A 296 26.55 25.73 4.61
C GLU A 296 26.42 26.05 6.10
N TYR A 297 25.70 25.21 6.83
CA TYR A 297 25.31 25.46 8.21
C TYR A 297 25.58 24.23 9.08
N ASP A 298 26.39 24.36 10.11
CA ASP A 298 26.56 23.36 11.16
C ASP A 298 25.48 23.56 12.21
N TYR A 299 24.61 22.58 12.36
CA TYR A 299 23.53 22.64 13.35
C TYR A 299 23.78 21.67 14.51
N ASP A 300 23.45 22.12 15.70
CA ASP A 300 23.45 21.31 16.93
C ASP A 300 22.16 20.52 17.03
N TRP A 301 21.05 21.12 16.59
CA TRP A 301 19.77 20.46 16.48
C TRP A 301 18.92 21.04 15.36
N VAL A 302 17.99 20.21 14.87
CA VAL A 302 17.00 20.60 13.87
C VAL A 302 15.61 20.09 14.25
N LYS A 303 14.60 20.91 13.98
CA LYS A 303 13.18 20.53 14.07
C LYS A 303 12.47 20.91 12.79
N LEU A 304 11.74 19.94 12.23
CA LEU A 304 10.85 20.12 11.10
C LEU A 304 9.41 20.00 11.60
N THR A 305 8.56 20.92 11.19
CA THR A 305 7.11 20.82 11.38
C THR A 305 6.44 20.78 10.02
N LEU A 306 5.57 19.83 9.82
CA LEU A 306 4.88 19.53 8.56
C LEU A 306 3.38 19.68 8.81
N ALA A 307 2.67 20.47 8.00
CA ALA A 307 1.22 20.54 8.02
C ALA A 307 0.68 20.87 6.63
N THR A 308 -0.42 20.25 6.25
CA THR A 308 -1.13 20.64 5.03
C THR A 308 -2.02 21.85 5.32
N GLU A 309 -1.90 22.90 4.50
CA GLU A 309 -2.79 24.04 4.57
C GLU A 309 -4.13 23.67 3.93
N PRO A 310 -5.22 23.61 4.71
CA PRO A 310 -6.49 23.02 4.21
C PRO A 310 -7.14 23.80 3.05
N ARG A 311 -6.80 25.09 2.88
CA ARG A 311 -7.38 25.95 1.84
C ARG A 311 -6.62 25.90 0.51
N GLU A 312 -5.36 25.54 0.54
CA GLU A 312 -4.46 25.65 -0.61
C GLU A 312 -3.94 24.29 -1.09
N ASP A 313 -4.24 23.22 -0.36
CA ASP A 313 -3.73 21.85 -0.59
C ASP A 313 -2.18 21.79 -0.68
N LEU A 314 -1.52 22.73 0.00
CA LEU A 314 -0.07 22.89 0.03
C LEU A 314 0.49 22.34 1.33
N LEU A 315 1.58 21.59 1.21
CA LEU A 315 2.35 21.14 2.37
C LEU A 315 3.23 22.28 2.87
N ARG A 316 2.90 22.81 4.05
CA ARG A 316 3.73 23.82 4.74
C ARG A 316 4.82 23.11 5.55
N LEU A 317 6.06 23.48 5.26
CA LEU A 317 7.23 23.05 6.02
C LEU A 317 7.75 24.24 6.84
N LYS A 318 7.94 24.03 8.14
CA LYS A 318 8.69 24.93 9.01
C LYS A 318 9.96 24.26 9.49
N LEU A 319 11.11 24.84 9.14
CA LEU A 319 12.43 24.38 9.56
C LEU A 319 12.95 25.31 10.67
N GLN A 320 13.37 24.74 11.78
CA GLN A 320 14.03 25.40 12.90
C GLN A 320 15.39 24.73 13.12
N LEU A 321 16.44 25.54 13.16
CA LEU A 321 17.82 25.09 13.35
C LEU A 321 18.46 25.91 14.48
N SER A 322 19.30 25.28 15.27
CA SER A 322 20.24 25.94 16.15
C SER A 322 21.66 25.49 15.81
N GLY A 323 22.57 26.44 15.67
CA GLY A 323 23.93 26.16 15.24
C GLY A 323 24.61 27.42 14.71
N ARG A 324 25.54 27.25 13.78
CA ARG A 324 26.33 28.34 13.20
C ARG A 324 26.63 28.11 11.72
N PRO A 325 26.70 29.18 10.90
CA PRO A 325 27.25 29.05 9.55
C PRO A 325 28.72 28.67 9.60
N THR A 326 29.16 27.86 8.63
CA THR A 326 30.59 27.40 8.53
C THR A 326 31.50 28.46 7.93
N HIS A 327 30.92 29.52 7.38
CA HIS A 327 31.66 30.61 6.75
C HIS A 327 31.20 31.97 7.31
N PRO A 328 32.07 32.99 7.27
CA PRO A 328 31.68 34.34 7.69
C PRO A 328 30.52 34.86 6.87
N LEU A 329 29.51 35.44 7.54
CA LEU A 329 28.40 36.06 6.85
C LEU A 329 28.81 37.48 6.42
N PRO A 330 28.35 37.97 5.24
CA PRO A 330 28.58 39.35 4.85
C PRO A 330 27.86 40.28 5.82
N PHE A 331 28.53 41.39 6.18
CA PHE A 331 27.87 42.49 6.87
C PHE A 331 26.87 43.14 5.91
N ILE A 332 25.62 43.11 6.24
CA ILE A 332 24.52 43.72 5.47
C ILE A 332 24.08 45.02 6.17
#